data_7c9a63469b0a03058d604f1e0f3f7370
#
_entry.id   7c9a63469b0a03058d604f1e0f3f7370
#
_cell.length_a   1.000
_cell.length_b   1.000
_cell.length_c   1.000
_cell.angle_alpha   90.00
_cell.angle_beta   90.00
_cell.angle_gamma   90.00
#
_symmetry.space_group_name_H-M   'P 1'
#
loop_
_entity.id
_entity.type
_entity.pdbx_description
1 polymer ?
#
loop_
_entity_poly.entity_id
_entity_poly.type
_entity_poly.pdbx_seq_one_letter_code
_entity_poly.pdbx_strand_id
1 'polypeptide(L)'
;MQHHPKFYIKQRITMMVNRYEIRAANPDGSEGALIALAQQKRMALKEQVTFYADEAKTQPLFSFKARKVMDLNSGYDITDPDGKPIAFFKKDFGASLLRSTFLLEGPGYEGKGQEENQVVAILRRFVDLPFLPIHFVYHDNQGNQLLRIERQFALRDRYTVTVPD
;
A
#
# COMPACT_ATOMS: atom_id res chain seq x y z
N MET A 1 -6.74 -17.70 2.23
CA MET A 1 -5.63 -16.86 1.70
C MET A 1 -4.36 -17.33 2.37
N GLN A 2 -3.28 -17.53 1.61
CA GLN A 2 -2.02 -18.00 2.19
C GLN A 2 -1.36 -16.85 2.97
N HIS A 3 -0.90 -17.09 4.19
CA HIS A 3 -0.18 -16.09 4.99
C HIS A 3 1.24 -15.88 4.40
N HIS A 4 1.56 -14.63 4.09
CA HIS A 4 2.88 -14.24 3.61
C HIS A 4 3.48 -13.24 4.61
N PRO A 5 4.39 -13.66 5.49
CA PRO A 5 4.97 -12.78 6.51
C PRO A 5 5.83 -11.66 5.90
N LYS A 6 6.31 -11.88 4.67
CA LYS A 6 7.07 -10.89 3.91
C LYS A 6 6.74 -10.95 2.43
N PHE A 7 6.56 -9.79 1.83
CA PHE A 7 6.33 -9.66 0.39
C PHE A 7 6.85 -8.33 -0.16
N TYR A 8 6.95 -8.25 -1.48
CA TYR A 8 7.42 -7.07 -2.18
C TYR A 8 6.30 -6.46 -3.01
N ILE A 9 6.21 -5.12 -2.98
CA ILE A 9 5.35 -4.34 -3.88
C ILE A 9 6.26 -3.59 -4.85
N LYS A 10 6.00 -3.75 -6.14
CA LYS A 10 6.73 -3.08 -7.21
C LYS A 10 5.79 -2.23 -8.03
N GLN A 11 6.23 -1.02 -8.34
CA GLN A 11 5.58 -0.19 -9.34
C GLN A 11 6.42 -0.17 -10.61
N ARG A 12 5.80 -0.52 -11.72
CA ARG A 12 6.37 -0.37 -13.07
C ARG A 12 5.59 0.70 -13.81
N ILE A 13 6.23 1.81 -14.06
CA ILE A 13 5.67 2.92 -14.83
C ILE A 13 6.15 2.77 -16.27
N THR A 14 5.20 2.74 -17.21
CA THR A 14 5.45 2.82 -18.65
C THR A 14 4.82 4.10 -19.21
N MET A 15 5.04 4.39 -20.48
CA MET A 15 4.43 5.57 -21.11
C MET A 15 2.90 5.56 -21.06
N MET A 16 2.26 4.38 -21.06
CA MET A 16 0.81 4.24 -21.19
C MET A 16 0.11 3.68 -19.94
N VAL A 17 0.82 2.90 -19.11
CA VAL A 17 0.22 2.20 -17.97
C VAL A 17 1.11 2.27 -16.73
N ASN A 18 0.45 2.30 -15.57
CA ASN A 18 1.05 2.01 -14.28
C ASN A 18 0.69 0.56 -13.93
N ARG A 19 1.71 -0.25 -13.62
CA ARG A 19 1.54 -1.63 -13.19
C ARG A 19 2.08 -1.79 -11.78
N TYR A 20 1.30 -2.41 -10.93
CA TYR A 20 1.67 -2.76 -9.56
C TYR A 20 1.72 -4.28 -9.44
N GLU A 21 2.81 -4.82 -8.93
CA GLU A 21 2.99 -6.26 -8.69
C GLU A 21 3.24 -6.49 -7.21
N ILE A 22 2.53 -7.45 -6.62
CA ILE A 22 2.77 -7.96 -5.28
C ILE A 22 3.36 -9.35 -5.44
N ARG A 23 4.58 -9.57 -4.90
CA ARG A 23 5.31 -10.83 -5.00
C ARG A 23 5.69 -11.36 -3.63
N ALA A 24 5.59 -12.66 -3.43
CA ALA A 24 6.08 -13.30 -2.22
C ALA A 24 7.61 -13.06 -2.07
N ALA A 25 8.10 -13.06 -0.84
CA ALA A 25 9.52 -13.15 -0.56
C ALA A 25 9.90 -14.63 -0.39
N ASN A 26 10.95 -15.06 -1.10
CA ASN A 26 11.55 -16.36 -0.86
C ASN A 26 12.38 -16.36 0.44
N PRO A 27 12.71 -17.53 1.01
CA PRO A 27 13.52 -17.62 2.23
C PRO A 27 14.89 -16.94 2.12
N ASP A 28 15.48 -16.92 0.92
CA ASP A 28 16.75 -16.24 0.63
C ASP A 28 16.61 -14.71 0.43
N GLY A 29 15.40 -14.17 0.58
CA GLY A 29 15.10 -12.75 0.35
C GLY A 29 14.94 -12.34 -1.10
N SER A 30 15.03 -13.28 -2.05
CA SER A 30 14.73 -13.04 -3.45
C SER A 30 13.22 -12.90 -3.69
N GLU A 31 12.85 -12.39 -4.87
CA GLU A 31 11.46 -12.29 -5.27
C GLU A 31 10.92 -13.63 -5.72
N GLY A 32 9.82 -14.02 -5.11
CA GLY A 32 9.11 -15.25 -5.38
C GLY A 32 7.93 -15.09 -6.34
N ALA A 33 6.94 -15.95 -6.15
CA ALA A 33 5.75 -16.01 -6.97
C ALA A 33 4.94 -14.71 -6.96
N LEU A 34 4.24 -14.45 -8.06
CA LEU A 34 3.25 -13.38 -8.14
C LEU A 34 2.07 -13.71 -7.21
N ILE A 35 1.75 -12.81 -6.29
CA ILE A 35 0.58 -12.91 -5.42
C ILE A 35 -0.59 -12.18 -6.04
N ALA A 36 -0.33 -10.94 -6.49
CA ALA A 36 -1.36 -10.09 -7.09
C ALA A 36 -0.74 -9.07 -8.04
N LEU A 37 -1.52 -8.62 -9.02
CA LEU A 37 -1.16 -7.52 -9.88
C LEU A 37 -2.34 -6.59 -10.16
N ALA A 38 -2.04 -5.31 -10.32
CA ALA A 38 -2.98 -4.34 -10.88
C ALA A 38 -2.32 -3.59 -12.03
N GLN A 39 -3.13 -3.23 -13.01
CA GLN A 39 -2.70 -2.42 -14.15
C GLN A 39 -3.72 -1.32 -14.42
N GLN A 40 -3.26 -0.11 -14.50
CA GLN A 40 -4.10 1.06 -14.68
C GLN A 40 -3.55 1.91 -15.82
N LYS A 41 -4.45 2.40 -16.69
CA LYS A 41 -4.07 3.40 -17.69
C LYS A 41 -3.54 4.65 -16.99
N ARG A 42 -2.44 5.19 -17.48
CA ARG A 42 -1.93 6.48 -17.03
C ARG A 42 -2.99 7.55 -17.35
N MET A 43 -3.27 8.44 -16.43
CA MET A 43 -4.30 9.49 -16.57
C MET A 43 -5.77 9.03 -16.46
N ALA A 44 -6.06 7.75 -16.18
CA ALA A 44 -7.42 7.38 -15.82
C ALA A 44 -7.76 7.90 -14.41
N LEU A 45 -9.00 8.35 -14.22
CA LEU A 45 -9.50 8.68 -12.89
C LEU A 45 -9.40 7.43 -12.00
N LYS A 46 -8.74 7.58 -10.85
CA LYS A 46 -8.43 6.46 -9.95
C LYS A 46 -9.59 6.17 -9.00
N GLU A 47 -10.80 6.01 -9.54
CA GLU A 47 -11.97 5.70 -8.73
C GLU A 47 -11.91 4.30 -8.14
N GLN A 48 -11.35 3.36 -8.90
CA GLN A 48 -11.21 1.97 -8.52
C GLN A 48 -9.95 1.36 -9.13
N VAL A 49 -9.25 0.55 -8.32
CA VAL A 49 -8.10 -0.25 -8.76
C VAL A 49 -8.34 -1.68 -8.33
N THR A 50 -8.44 -2.61 -9.29
CA THR A 50 -8.62 -4.04 -9.01
C THR A 50 -7.29 -4.78 -9.12
N PHE A 51 -7.03 -5.63 -8.14
CA PHE A 51 -5.90 -6.55 -8.11
C PHE A 51 -6.36 -7.96 -8.50
N TYR A 52 -5.57 -8.61 -9.34
CA TYR A 52 -5.82 -9.93 -9.91
C TYR A 52 -4.72 -10.91 -9.51
N ALA A 53 -5.06 -12.18 -9.38
CA ALA A 53 -4.09 -13.26 -9.09
C ALA A 53 -3.23 -13.61 -10.31
N ASP A 54 -3.69 -13.29 -11.51
CA ASP A 54 -3.13 -13.74 -12.79
C ASP A 54 -2.82 -12.60 -13.76
N GLU A 55 -1.86 -12.82 -14.62
CA GLU A 55 -1.44 -11.90 -15.68
C GLU A 55 -2.57 -11.59 -16.68
N ALA A 56 -3.44 -12.56 -16.95
CA ALA A 56 -4.57 -12.42 -17.85
C ALA A 56 -5.70 -11.56 -17.26
N LYS A 57 -5.62 -11.24 -15.97
CA LYS A 57 -6.62 -10.47 -15.22
C LYS A 57 -8.01 -11.10 -15.23
N THR A 58 -8.06 -12.43 -15.12
CA THR A 58 -9.30 -13.20 -15.09
C THR A 58 -9.77 -13.53 -13.69
N GLN A 59 -8.86 -13.49 -12.69
CA GLN A 59 -9.13 -13.85 -11.30
C GLN A 59 -8.97 -12.63 -10.39
N PRO A 60 -10.02 -11.81 -10.18
CA PRO A 60 -9.95 -10.69 -9.26
C PRO A 60 -9.81 -11.20 -7.82
N LEU A 61 -8.97 -10.51 -7.02
CA LEU A 61 -8.73 -10.82 -5.62
C LEU A 61 -9.35 -9.78 -4.69
N PHE A 62 -9.13 -8.51 -4.97
CA PHE A 62 -9.67 -7.39 -4.22
C PHE A 62 -9.58 -6.10 -5.03
N SER A 63 -10.34 -5.09 -4.60
CA SER A 63 -10.32 -3.76 -5.22
C SER A 63 -10.22 -2.67 -4.17
N PHE A 64 -9.49 -1.61 -4.50
CA PHE A 64 -9.58 -0.32 -3.81
C PHE A 64 -10.60 0.55 -4.54
N LYS A 65 -11.58 1.08 -3.82
CA LYS A 65 -12.59 1.98 -4.36
C LYS A 65 -12.66 3.26 -3.52
N ALA A 66 -12.51 4.42 -4.16
CA ALA A 66 -12.68 5.69 -3.48
C ALA A 66 -14.14 5.87 -3.05
N ARG A 67 -14.39 6.28 -1.80
CA ARG A 67 -15.75 6.58 -1.32
C ARG A 67 -16.34 7.81 -2.01
N LYS A 68 -15.49 8.82 -2.26
CA LYS A 68 -15.85 10.01 -3.04
C LYS A 68 -14.65 10.40 -3.91
N VAL A 69 -14.88 10.56 -5.19
CA VAL A 69 -13.82 10.83 -6.17
C VAL A 69 -13.17 12.21 -5.96
N MET A 70 -13.95 13.20 -5.52
CA MET A 70 -13.50 14.58 -5.34
C MET A 70 -13.07 14.93 -3.91
N ASP A 71 -13.13 13.97 -2.98
CA ASP A 71 -12.82 14.21 -1.57
C ASP A 71 -11.73 13.24 -1.08
N LEU A 72 -10.50 13.73 -1.04
CA LEU A 72 -9.34 12.99 -0.55
C LEU A 72 -9.47 12.58 0.94
N ASN A 73 -10.36 13.25 1.69
CA ASN A 73 -10.65 12.91 3.09
C ASN A 73 -11.61 11.72 3.21
N SER A 74 -12.29 11.31 2.14
CA SER A 74 -13.30 10.25 2.20
C SER A 74 -12.72 8.85 2.37
N GLY A 75 -11.45 8.63 1.99
CA GLY A 75 -10.75 7.35 2.06
C GLY A 75 -11.17 6.36 0.96
N TYR A 76 -10.69 5.13 1.11
CA TYR A 76 -10.88 4.04 0.17
C TYR A 76 -11.44 2.82 0.87
N ASP A 77 -12.50 2.23 0.35
CA ASP A 77 -12.93 0.90 0.72
C ASP A 77 -12.11 -0.14 -0.04
N ILE A 78 -11.72 -1.20 0.67
CA ILE A 78 -11.12 -2.39 0.09
C ILE A 78 -12.20 -3.45 0.08
N THR A 79 -12.54 -3.96 -1.10
CA THR A 79 -13.62 -4.94 -1.28
C THR A 79 -13.09 -6.23 -1.86
N ASP A 80 -13.74 -7.35 -1.53
CA ASP A 80 -13.53 -8.63 -2.21
C ASP A 80 -14.11 -8.60 -3.64
N PRO A 81 -13.97 -9.69 -4.43
CA PRO A 81 -14.52 -9.77 -5.78
C PRO A 81 -16.04 -9.61 -5.88
N ASP A 82 -16.75 -9.96 -4.81
CA ASP A 82 -18.22 -9.86 -4.71
C ASP A 82 -18.67 -8.45 -4.28
N GLY A 83 -17.72 -7.55 -4.05
CA GLY A 83 -17.98 -6.17 -3.63
C GLY A 83 -18.20 -6.00 -2.13
N LYS A 84 -18.01 -7.04 -1.32
CA LYS A 84 -18.14 -7.00 0.13
C LYS A 84 -16.92 -6.25 0.73
N PRO A 85 -17.13 -5.27 1.62
CA PRO A 85 -16.02 -4.58 2.28
C PRO A 85 -15.21 -5.54 3.16
N ILE A 86 -13.88 -5.55 2.97
CA ILE A 86 -12.92 -6.33 3.76
C ILE A 86 -11.95 -5.45 4.54
N ALA A 87 -11.80 -4.18 4.13
CA ALA A 87 -11.03 -3.19 4.88
C ALA A 87 -11.38 -1.77 4.42
N PHE A 88 -10.92 -0.80 5.20
CA PHE A 88 -11.00 0.62 4.89
C PHE A 88 -9.63 1.26 5.11
N PHE A 89 -9.27 2.19 4.24
CA PHE A 89 -8.00 2.91 4.31
C PHE A 89 -8.23 4.40 4.11
N LYS A 90 -7.64 5.21 4.98
CA LYS A 90 -7.78 6.68 4.94
C LYS A 90 -6.49 7.37 5.38
N LYS A 91 -6.15 8.49 4.73
CA LYS A 91 -5.13 9.40 5.23
C LYS A 91 -5.72 10.26 6.35
N ASP A 92 -5.07 10.28 7.52
CA ASP A 92 -5.41 11.18 8.61
C ASP A 92 -4.70 12.53 8.40
N PHE A 93 -5.41 13.49 7.83
CA PHE A 93 -4.85 14.80 7.51
C PHE A 93 -4.51 15.63 8.75
N GLY A 94 -5.29 15.49 9.84
CA GLY A 94 -5.02 16.17 11.10
C GLY A 94 -3.71 15.71 11.72
N ALA A 95 -3.54 14.39 11.89
CA ALA A 95 -2.32 13.81 12.42
C ALA A 95 -1.13 13.89 11.44
N SER A 96 -1.39 14.14 10.14
CA SER A 96 -0.37 14.24 9.10
C SER A 96 0.34 15.59 9.03
N LEU A 97 0.11 16.52 9.95
CA LEU A 97 0.77 17.83 9.96
C LEU A 97 2.29 17.72 10.12
N LEU A 98 2.76 16.80 10.94
CA LEU A 98 4.19 16.57 11.18
C LEU A 98 4.74 15.37 10.42
N ARG A 99 3.98 14.28 10.33
CA ARG A 99 4.34 13.07 9.57
C ARG A 99 3.11 12.42 8.97
N SER A 100 3.28 11.82 7.80
CA SER A 100 2.16 11.15 7.12
C SER A 100 1.57 10.05 8.00
N THR A 101 0.27 10.13 8.24
CA THR A 101 -0.47 9.20 9.07
C THR A 101 -1.64 8.64 8.29
N PHE A 102 -1.84 7.34 8.39
CA PHE A 102 -2.91 6.62 7.69
C PHE A 102 -3.65 5.71 8.67
N LEU A 103 -4.96 5.60 8.51
CA LEU A 103 -5.81 4.65 9.22
C LEU A 103 -6.08 3.44 8.33
N LEU A 104 -6.06 2.25 8.93
CA LEU A 104 -6.40 0.99 8.30
C LEU A 104 -7.37 0.26 9.22
N GLU A 105 -8.56 -0.05 8.74
CA GLU A 105 -9.60 -0.73 9.50
C GLU A 105 -10.08 -1.96 8.72
N GLY A 106 -10.37 -3.04 9.42
CA GLY A 106 -10.93 -4.26 8.86
C GLY A 106 -11.65 -5.10 9.91
N PRO A 107 -12.27 -6.23 9.54
CA PRO A 107 -12.95 -7.10 10.48
C PRO A 107 -12.00 -7.62 11.56
N GLY A 108 -12.19 -7.14 12.80
CA GLY A 108 -11.38 -7.56 13.95
C GLY A 108 -10.03 -6.89 14.10
N TYR A 109 -9.71 -5.88 13.27
CA TYR A 109 -8.50 -5.10 13.44
C TYR A 109 -8.71 -3.63 13.06
N GLU A 110 -8.01 -2.77 13.77
CA GLU A 110 -7.87 -1.35 13.48
C GLU A 110 -6.41 -0.98 13.69
N GLY A 111 -5.84 -0.22 12.81
CA GLY A 111 -4.43 0.14 12.87
C GLY A 111 -4.16 1.56 12.38
N LYS A 112 -3.14 2.18 12.97
CA LYS A 112 -2.64 3.49 12.58
C LYS A 112 -1.21 3.36 12.08
N GLY A 113 -1.00 3.69 10.82
CA GLY A 113 0.31 3.72 10.17
C GLY A 113 0.91 5.11 10.22
N GLN A 114 2.15 5.21 10.66
CA GLN A 114 2.90 6.46 10.70
C GLN A 114 4.27 6.29 10.04
N GLU A 115 4.75 7.38 9.45
CA GLU A 115 6.12 7.47 8.97
C GLU A 115 7.07 7.40 10.17
N GLU A 116 8.02 6.47 10.14
CA GLU A 116 8.86 6.13 11.29
C GLU A 116 9.80 7.28 11.69
N ASN A 117 10.36 7.97 10.71
CA ASN A 117 11.31 9.04 10.95
C ASN A 117 10.68 10.42 10.71
N GLN A 118 10.35 11.13 11.81
CA GLN A 118 9.74 12.45 11.78
C GLN A 118 10.65 13.51 11.14
N VAL A 119 11.96 13.44 11.36
CA VAL A 119 12.92 14.40 10.79
C VAL A 119 12.99 14.27 9.29
N VAL A 120 13.03 13.03 8.77
CA VAL A 120 13.02 12.75 7.32
C VAL A 120 11.70 13.19 6.71
N ALA A 121 10.56 12.96 7.39
CA ALA A 121 9.25 13.40 6.92
C ALA A 121 9.15 14.93 6.79
N ILE A 122 9.70 15.66 7.74
CA ILE A 122 9.73 17.13 7.73
C ILE A 122 10.68 17.62 6.62
N LEU A 123 11.90 17.09 6.55
CA LEU A 123 12.89 17.47 5.52
C LEU A 123 12.33 17.29 4.10
N ARG A 124 11.63 16.18 3.85
CA ARG A 124 11.02 15.88 2.55
C ARG A 124 9.97 16.91 2.09
N ARG A 125 9.33 17.63 3.04
CA ARG A 125 8.39 18.72 2.69
C ARG A 125 9.06 19.97 2.17
N PHE A 126 10.29 20.21 2.60
CA PHE A 126 11.06 21.39 2.23
C PHE A 126 12.05 21.13 1.11
N VAL A 127 12.47 19.88 0.95
CA VAL A 127 13.46 19.46 -0.05
C VAL A 127 12.93 18.23 -0.77
N ASP A 128 12.65 18.37 -2.06
CA ASP A 128 12.19 17.27 -2.91
C ASP A 128 13.37 16.35 -3.27
N LEU A 129 13.81 15.56 -2.27
CA LEU A 129 14.89 14.60 -2.40
C LEU A 129 14.31 13.20 -2.62
N PRO A 130 14.34 12.67 -3.86
CA PRO A 130 13.71 11.39 -4.20
C PRO A 130 14.38 10.17 -3.53
N PHE A 131 15.56 10.34 -2.95
CA PHE A 131 16.33 9.28 -2.31
C PHE A 131 16.13 9.16 -0.79
N LEU A 132 15.31 10.02 -0.17
CA LEU A 132 15.04 9.88 1.26
C LEU A 132 14.19 8.63 1.53
N PRO A 133 14.60 7.78 2.49
CA PRO A 133 13.87 6.57 2.81
C PRO A 133 12.49 6.90 3.37
N ILE A 134 11.50 6.13 2.93
CA ILE A 134 10.12 6.22 3.44
C ILE A 134 9.81 4.89 4.09
N HIS A 135 9.68 4.91 5.41
CA HIS A 135 9.32 3.75 6.20
C HIS A 135 8.04 4.05 6.97
N PHE A 136 7.07 3.14 6.88
CA PHE A 136 5.82 3.21 7.62
C PHE A 136 5.69 2.00 8.52
N VAL A 137 5.27 2.23 9.75
CA VAL A 137 4.90 1.18 10.69
C VAL A 137 3.45 1.38 11.10
N TYR A 138 2.68 0.31 11.02
CA TYR A 138 1.28 0.26 11.45
C TYR A 138 1.19 -0.48 12.77
N HIS A 139 0.52 0.15 13.74
CA HIS A 139 0.25 -0.42 15.05
C HIS A 139 -1.26 -0.49 15.28
N ASP A 140 -1.70 -1.50 16.04
CA ASP A 140 -3.05 -1.56 16.56
C ASP A 140 -3.26 -0.59 17.73
N ASN A 141 -4.48 -0.54 18.27
CA ASN A 141 -4.83 0.30 19.42
C ASN A 141 -4.13 -0.15 20.73
N GLN A 142 -3.51 -1.33 20.75
CA GLN A 142 -2.73 -1.87 21.88
C GLN A 142 -1.23 -1.61 21.73
N GLY A 143 -0.80 -1.05 20.59
CA GLY A 143 0.59 -0.77 20.28
C GLY A 143 1.36 -1.94 19.65
N ASN A 144 0.68 -3.05 19.32
CA ASN A 144 1.32 -4.16 18.61
C ASN A 144 1.54 -3.77 17.14
N GLN A 145 2.69 -4.16 16.60
CA GLN A 145 2.97 -3.91 15.19
C GLN A 145 2.14 -4.84 14.30
N LEU A 146 1.30 -4.26 13.44
CA LEU A 146 0.50 -4.98 12.45
C LEU A 146 1.28 -5.25 11.17
N LEU A 147 2.00 -4.24 10.68
CA LEU A 147 2.84 -4.37 9.49
C LEU A 147 3.88 -3.23 9.41
N ARG A 148 4.96 -3.50 8.67
CA ARG A 148 6.00 -2.53 8.34
C ARG A 148 6.17 -2.44 6.83
N ILE A 149 6.25 -1.23 6.29
CA ILE A 149 6.48 -0.95 4.88
C ILE A 149 7.78 -0.17 4.76
N GLU A 150 8.73 -0.68 3.98
CA GLU A 150 10.03 -0.06 3.75
C GLU A 150 10.24 0.16 2.26
N ARG A 151 10.41 1.41 1.86
CA ARG A 151 10.82 1.74 0.49
C ARG A 151 12.29 1.39 0.33
N GLN A 152 12.58 0.54 -0.63
CA GLN A 152 13.96 0.24 -1.02
C GLN A 152 14.47 1.31 -1.97
N PHE A 153 15.72 1.72 -1.76
CA PHE A 153 16.39 2.59 -2.72
C PHE A 153 16.69 1.79 -4.00
N ALA A 154 15.96 2.10 -5.06
CA ALA A 154 16.13 1.46 -6.37
C ALA A 154 15.75 2.47 -7.47
N LEU A 155 16.23 2.22 -8.69
CA LEU A 155 15.84 2.97 -9.90
C LEU A 155 14.33 2.92 -10.19
N ARG A 156 13.59 2.01 -9.55
CA ARG A 156 12.14 1.84 -9.63
C ARG A 156 11.58 1.68 -8.22
N ASP A 157 10.38 2.19 -7.99
CA ASP A 157 9.73 2.08 -6.69
C ASP A 157 9.51 0.61 -6.32
N ARG A 158 10.18 0.21 -5.25
CA ARG A 158 10.08 -1.11 -4.65
C ARG A 158 9.89 -0.96 -3.15
N TYR A 159 8.89 -1.64 -2.62
CA TYR A 159 8.58 -1.65 -1.20
C TYR A 159 8.66 -3.08 -0.67
N THR A 160 9.25 -3.22 0.50
CA THR A 160 9.19 -4.45 1.29
C THR A 160 8.09 -4.27 2.33
N VAL A 161 7.19 -5.23 2.41
CA VAL A 161 6.17 -5.29 3.46
C VAL A 161 6.44 -6.50 4.34
N THR A 162 6.51 -6.27 5.64
CA THR A 162 6.68 -7.31 6.66
C THR A 162 5.45 -7.29 7.56
N VAL A 163 4.85 -8.46 7.75
CA VAL A 163 3.71 -8.70 8.64
C VAL A 163 4.21 -9.62 9.74
N PRO A 164 4.23 -9.20 11.01
CA PRO A 164 4.59 -10.08 12.14
C PRO A 164 3.64 -11.26 12.23
N ASP A 165 4.14 -12.37 12.79
CA ASP A 165 3.34 -13.58 13.10
C ASP A 165 2.37 -13.33 14.25
#